data_240d4a0ebdb5d209844c9b06237bf2d4
#
_entry.id   240d4a0ebdb5d209844c9b06237bf2d4
#
_cell.length_a   1.000
_cell.length_b   1.000
_cell.length_c   1.000
_cell.angle_alpha   90.00
_cell.angle_beta   90.00
_cell.angle_gamma   90.00
#
_symmetry.space_group_name_H-M   'P 1'
#
loop_
_entity.id
_entity.type
_entity.pdbx_description
1 polymer ?
#
loop_
_entity_poly.entity_id
_entity_poly.type
_entity_poly.pdbx_seq_one_letter_code
_entity_poly.pdbx_strand_id
1 'polypeptide(L)'
;MIKVVAFNGSPRKEGNTSILIHSVFEVLNNEGIKTEVIQLGNKNVHGCTGCGKCREVQNKRCQIKNDLLNTCIEKMIEANGIILGSPVYFADVTSEMKALIDVAGYVTRGNGHLLARKVGAGVIAVR
;
A
#
# COMPACT_ATOMS: atom_id res chain seq x y z
N MET A 1 -9.30 -17.84 -4.45
CA MET A 1 -8.10 -17.89 -3.60
C MET A 1 -7.94 -16.58 -2.87
N ILE A 2 -7.72 -16.63 -1.57
CA ILE A 2 -7.51 -15.42 -0.76
C ILE A 2 -6.08 -14.94 -0.91
N LYS A 3 -5.92 -13.64 -1.14
CA LYS A 3 -4.62 -12.99 -1.32
C LYS A 3 -4.50 -11.76 -0.43
N VAL A 4 -3.35 -11.62 0.22
CA VAL A 4 -2.99 -10.44 1.02
C VAL A 4 -1.76 -9.80 0.42
N VAL A 5 -1.82 -8.49 0.19
CA VAL A 5 -0.68 -7.70 -0.28
C VAL A 5 -0.21 -6.79 0.85
N ALA A 6 1.10 -6.71 1.04
CA ALA A 6 1.71 -5.80 1.99
C ALA A 6 2.61 -4.81 1.26
N PHE A 7 2.65 -3.59 1.77
CA PHE A 7 3.52 -2.54 1.24
C PHE A 7 4.53 -2.18 2.31
N ASN A 8 5.81 -2.31 1.98
CA ASN A 8 6.89 -1.96 2.89
C ASN A 8 7.33 -0.52 2.64
N GLY A 9 6.94 0.38 3.52
CA GLY A 9 7.30 1.80 3.46
C GLY A 9 8.68 2.13 4.01
N SER A 10 9.39 1.15 4.57
CA SER A 10 10.75 1.36 5.06
C SER A 10 11.73 1.46 3.91
N PRO A 11 12.70 2.39 3.95
CA PRO A 11 13.78 2.42 2.98
C PRO A 11 14.70 1.21 3.10
N ARG A 12 14.66 0.51 4.23
CA ARG A 12 15.42 -0.72 4.45
C ARG A 12 14.56 -1.91 4.02
N LYS A 13 14.94 -2.55 2.94
CA LYS A 13 14.20 -3.69 2.39
C LYS A 13 14.10 -4.86 3.37
N GLU A 14 15.12 -5.07 4.20
CA GLU A 14 15.20 -6.19 5.15
C GLU A 14 15.34 -5.72 6.60
N GLY A 15 14.72 -4.60 6.95
CA GLY A 15 14.72 -4.07 8.30
C GLY A 15 13.58 -4.58 9.17
N ASN A 16 13.32 -3.89 10.27
CA ASN A 16 12.32 -4.29 11.26
C ASN A 16 10.89 -4.34 10.68
N THR A 17 10.55 -3.39 9.81
CA THR A 17 9.24 -3.40 9.15
C THR A 17 9.06 -4.67 8.32
N SER A 18 10.09 -5.06 7.57
CA SER A 18 10.07 -6.30 6.79
C SER A 18 9.90 -7.52 7.68
N ILE A 19 10.60 -7.58 8.82
CA ILE A 19 10.48 -8.68 9.77
C ILE A 19 9.05 -8.81 10.27
N LEU A 20 8.42 -7.70 10.62
CA LEU A 20 7.02 -7.71 11.07
C LEU A 20 6.06 -8.20 9.98
N ILE A 21 6.24 -7.72 8.76
CA ILE A 21 5.41 -8.17 7.62
C ILE A 21 5.56 -9.67 7.41
N HIS A 22 6.79 -10.19 7.38
CA HIS A 22 7.03 -11.61 7.15
C HIS A 22 6.55 -12.48 8.30
N SER A 23 6.55 -11.98 9.54
CA SER A 23 5.95 -12.69 10.68
C SER A 23 4.44 -12.89 10.47
N VAL A 24 3.74 -11.87 9.98
CA VAL A 24 2.32 -12.00 9.63
C VAL A 24 2.14 -12.96 8.45
N PHE A 25 2.97 -12.84 7.43
CA PHE A 25 2.90 -13.69 6.24
C PHE A 25 3.08 -15.17 6.56
N GLU A 26 3.96 -15.50 7.49
CA GLU A 26 4.17 -16.89 7.91
C GLU A 26 2.86 -17.52 8.39
N VAL A 27 2.13 -16.81 9.24
CA VAL A 27 0.83 -17.30 9.75
C VAL A 27 -0.18 -17.41 8.60
N LEU A 28 -0.27 -16.40 7.74
CA LEU A 28 -1.20 -16.39 6.61
C LEU A 28 -0.90 -17.53 5.63
N ASN A 29 0.36 -17.75 5.30
CA ASN A 29 0.76 -18.81 4.39
C ASN A 29 0.44 -20.20 4.96
N ASN A 30 0.60 -20.39 6.25
CA ASN A 30 0.22 -21.64 6.91
C ASN A 30 -1.28 -21.92 6.83
N GLU A 31 -2.09 -20.89 6.68
CA GLU A 31 -3.54 -21.01 6.48
C GLU A 31 -3.94 -21.09 4.99
N GLY A 32 -2.99 -21.23 4.10
CA GLY A 32 -3.25 -21.33 2.66
C GLY A 32 -3.54 -20.00 1.97
N ILE A 33 -3.25 -18.88 2.61
CA ILE A 33 -3.47 -17.55 2.05
C ILE A 33 -2.22 -17.13 1.28
N LYS A 34 -2.40 -16.68 0.05
CA LYS A 34 -1.29 -16.11 -0.75
C LYS A 34 -0.89 -14.75 -0.24
N THR A 35 0.41 -14.49 -0.23
CA THR A 35 0.96 -13.21 0.21
C THR A 35 1.94 -12.66 -0.82
N GLU A 36 1.98 -11.33 -0.90
CA GLU A 36 2.92 -10.62 -1.74
C GLU A 36 3.34 -9.34 -1.02
N VAL A 37 4.64 -9.04 -1.00
CA VAL A 37 5.15 -7.77 -0.47
C VAL A 37 5.66 -6.91 -1.61
N ILE A 38 5.35 -5.61 -1.56
CA ILE A 38 5.84 -4.62 -2.50
C ILE A 38 6.71 -3.63 -1.73
N GLN A 39 7.95 -3.49 -2.18
CA GLN A 39 8.89 -2.51 -1.62
C GLN A 39 8.49 -1.12 -2.11
N LEU A 40 8.16 -0.24 -1.19
CA LEU A 40 7.76 1.13 -1.48
C LEU A 40 8.80 2.13 -1.00
N GLY A 41 9.39 1.89 0.16
CA GLY A 41 10.39 2.76 0.74
C GLY A 41 11.61 2.93 -0.16
N ASN A 42 12.18 4.12 -0.15
CA ASN A 42 13.31 4.50 -0.98
C ASN A 42 13.05 4.42 -2.50
N LYS A 43 11.79 4.39 -2.90
CA LYS A 43 11.40 4.47 -4.31
C LYS A 43 10.97 5.89 -4.65
N ASN A 44 11.10 6.24 -5.92
CA ASN A 44 10.69 7.56 -6.40
C ASN A 44 9.19 7.58 -6.67
N VAL A 45 8.43 8.09 -5.72
CA VAL A 45 6.96 8.19 -5.83
C VAL A 45 6.52 9.62 -5.57
N HIS A 46 5.43 10.02 -6.20
CA HIS A 46 4.84 11.34 -6.00
C HIS A 46 3.60 11.27 -5.13
N GLY A 47 3.47 12.22 -4.22
CA GLY A 47 2.25 12.39 -3.45
C GLY A 47 1.09 12.88 -4.32
N CYS A 48 -0.12 12.88 -3.76
CA CYS A 48 -1.30 13.41 -4.45
C CYS A 48 -1.17 14.93 -4.62
N THR A 49 -1.44 15.41 -5.83
CA THR A 49 -1.41 16.85 -6.15
C THR A 49 -2.79 17.52 -6.02
N GLY A 50 -3.83 16.75 -5.69
CA GLY A 50 -5.18 17.27 -5.55
C GLY A 50 -5.84 17.68 -6.86
N CYS A 51 -5.36 17.20 -8.00
CA CYS A 51 -5.85 17.63 -9.32
C CYS A 51 -7.27 17.16 -9.65
N GLY A 52 -7.78 16.14 -8.96
CA GLY A 52 -9.14 15.62 -9.18
C GLY A 52 -9.34 14.78 -10.45
N LYS A 53 -8.32 14.60 -11.26
CA LYS A 53 -8.45 13.90 -12.56
C LYS A 53 -8.84 12.43 -12.42
N CYS A 54 -8.49 11.78 -11.33
CA CYS A 54 -8.87 10.39 -11.09
C CYS A 54 -10.39 10.20 -10.98
N ARG A 55 -11.11 11.23 -10.50
CA ARG A 55 -12.58 11.21 -10.45
C ARG A 55 -13.21 11.47 -11.80
N GLU A 56 -12.54 12.26 -12.64
CA GLU A 56 -13.06 12.60 -13.97
C GLU A 56 -12.86 11.45 -14.95
N VAL A 57 -11.66 10.90 -15.02
CA VAL A 57 -11.31 9.85 -15.98
C VAL A 57 -11.86 8.49 -15.56
N GLN A 58 -11.85 8.19 -14.26
CA GLN A 58 -12.40 6.95 -13.69
C GLN A 58 -11.88 5.65 -14.33
N ASN A 59 -10.58 5.57 -14.53
CA ASN A 59 -9.92 4.38 -15.04
C ASN A 59 -9.14 3.62 -13.94
N LYS A 60 -9.44 3.90 -12.68
CA LYS A 60 -8.81 3.26 -11.51
C LYS A 60 -7.31 3.54 -11.38
N ARG A 61 -6.87 4.68 -11.90
CA ARG A 61 -5.45 5.06 -11.92
C ARG A 61 -5.29 6.53 -11.56
N CYS A 62 -4.14 6.86 -10.97
CA CYS A 62 -3.68 8.24 -10.88
C CYS A 62 -3.29 8.71 -12.28
N GLN A 63 -3.75 9.90 -12.68
CA GLN A 63 -3.49 10.45 -14.00
C GLN A 63 -2.14 11.18 -14.11
N ILE A 64 -1.53 11.50 -12.97
CA ILE A 64 -0.15 11.95 -12.93
C ILE A 64 0.75 10.73 -13.11
N LYS A 65 1.84 10.88 -13.86
CA LYS A 65 2.77 9.77 -14.09
C LYS A 65 3.36 9.27 -12.76
N ASN A 66 2.87 8.15 -12.31
CA ASN A 66 3.21 7.59 -11.01
C ASN A 66 3.09 6.05 -11.09
N ASP A 67 3.95 5.46 -11.89
CA ASP A 67 3.80 4.07 -12.32
C ASP A 67 3.82 3.08 -11.15
N LEU A 68 4.71 3.27 -10.17
CA LEU A 68 4.77 2.38 -9.01
C LEU A 68 3.50 2.46 -8.18
N LEU A 69 3.00 3.66 -7.88
CA LEU A 69 1.76 3.79 -7.10
C LEU A 69 0.55 3.25 -7.85
N ASN A 70 0.51 3.41 -9.17
CA ASN A 70 -0.55 2.78 -9.97
C ASN A 70 -0.49 1.26 -9.92
N THR A 71 0.71 0.68 -9.96
CA THR A 71 0.89 -0.76 -9.73
C THR A 71 0.42 -1.17 -8.34
N CYS A 72 0.75 -0.38 -7.32
CA CYS A 72 0.27 -0.64 -5.95
C CYS A 72 -1.27 -0.63 -5.87
N ILE A 73 -1.91 0.32 -6.53
CA ILE A 73 -3.38 0.41 -6.56
C ILE A 73 -3.99 -0.82 -7.22
N GLU A 74 -3.44 -1.28 -8.33
CA GLU A 74 -3.90 -2.52 -8.98
C GLU A 74 -3.81 -3.70 -8.01
N LYS A 75 -2.70 -3.84 -7.31
CA LYS A 75 -2.52 -4.90 -6.32
C LYS A 75 -3.50 -4.80 -5.15
N MET A 76 -3.78 -3.59 -4.68
CA MET A 76 -4.79 -3.37 -3.65
C MET A 76 -6.19 -3.80 -4.12
N ILE A 77 -6.55 -3.47 -5.36
CA ILE A 77 -7.86 -3.82 -5.93
C ILE A 77 -8.00 -5.34 -6.07
N GLU A 78 -6.96 -6.03 -6.50
CA GLU A 78 -6.96 -7.48 -6.65
C GLU A 78 -6.96 -8.25 -5.33
N ALA A 79 -6.40 -7.69 -4.28
CA ALA A 79 -6.22 -8.37 -3.00
C ALA A 79 -7.50 -8.41 -2.17
N ASN A 80 -7.60 -9.39 -1.29
CA ASN A 80 -8.66 -9.49 -0.28
C ASN A 80 -8.27 -8.79 1.02
N GLY A 81 -6.97 -8.69 1.30
CA GLY A 81 -6.45 -8.00 2.46
C GLY A 81 -5.24 -7.15 2.10
N ILE A 82 -5.05 -6.07 2.84
CA ILE A 82 -4.00 -5.08 2.60
C ILE A 82 -3.29 -4.80 3.92
N ILE A 83 -1.95 -4.88 3.90
CA ILE A 83 -1.11 -4.53 5.04
C ILE A 83 -0.26 -3.33 4.65
N LEU A 84 -0.30 -2.29 5.47
CA LEU A 84 0.56 -1.12 5.33
C LEU A 84 1.64 -1.19 6.41
N GLY A 85 2.89 -1.40 5.99
CA GLY A 85 4.02 -1.50 6.90
C GLY A 85 4.92 -0.28 6.81
N SER A 86 5.27 0.31 7.95
CA SER A 86 6.14 1.48 7.98
C SER A 86 6.89 1.58 9.30
N PRO A 87 8.13 2.07 9.29
CA PRO A 87 8.73 2.60 10.52
C PRO A 87 8.09 3.94 10.86
N VAL A 88 8.29 4.39 12.08
CA VAL A 88 7.92 5.75 12.47
C VAL A 88 9.11 6.67 12.17
N TYR A 89 8.92 7.58 11.22
CA TYR A 89 9.87 8.65 10.91
C TYR A 89 9.24 9.97 11.31
N PHE A 90 9.93 10.76 12.06
CA PHE A 90 9.47 12.02 12.59
C PHE A 90 7.95 12.03 12.92
N ALA A 91 7.58 11.19 13.88
CA ALA A 91 6.22 11.08 14.46
C ALA A 91 5.13 10.53 13.54
N ASP A 92 5.47 10.06 12.34
CA ASP A 92 4.49 9.55 11.38
C ASP A 92 5.11 8.46 10.51
N VAL A 93 4.34 7.95 9.57
CA VAL A 93 4.83 6.99 8.58
C VAL A 93 5.85 7.65 7.64
N THR A 94 6.56 6.84 6.87
CA THR A 94 7.48 7.38 5.86
C THR A 94 6.73 8.18 4.79
N SER A 95 7.44 9.09 4.13
CA SER A 95 6.85 9.91 3.05
C SER A 95 6.32 9.06 1.91
N GLU A 96 6.99 7.99 1.56
CA GLU A 96 6.54 7.07 0.51
C GLU A 96 5.23 6.37 0.91
N MET A 97 5.11 5.94 2.15
CA MET A 97 3.86 5.34 2.65
C MET A 97 2.72 6.36 2.64
N LYS A 98 2.97 7.60 3.04
CA LYS A 98 1.95 8.64 3.00
C LYS A 98 1.52 8.96 1.56
N ALA A 99 2.47 8.98 0.63
CA ALA A 99 2.15 9.15 -0.79
C ALA A 99 1.21 8.04 -1.28
N LEU A 100 1.48 6.79 -0.93
CA LEU A 100 0.60 5.68 -1.27
C LEU A 100 -0.80 5.86 -0.68
N ILE A 101 -0.88 6.19 0.60
CA ILE A 101 -2.17 6.38 1.28
C ILE A 101 -2.99 7.48 0.59
N ASP A 102 -2.38 8.62 0.30
CA ASP A 102 -3.09 9.74 -0.30
C ASP A 102 -3.53 9.43 -1.73
N VAL A 103 -2.63 8.91 -2.55
CA VAL A 103 -2.94 8.61 -3.96
C VAL A 103 -3.95 7.47 -4.08
N ALA A 104 -3.71 6.36 -3.39
CA ALA A 104 -4.63 5.22 -3.41
C ALA A 104 -6.00 5.59 -2.85
N GLY A 105 -6.03 6.38 -1.78
CA GLY A 105 -7.26 6.83 -1.16
C GLY A 105 -8.13 7.64 -2.13
N TYR A 106 -7.55 8.62 -2.80
CA TYR A 106 -8.29 9.43 -3.77
C TYR A 106 -8.72 8.63 -4.99
N VAL A 107 -7.84 7.80 -5.55
CA VAL A 107 -8.15 7.00 -6.75
C VAL A 107 -9.26 6.00 -6.44
N THR A 108 -9.12 5.21 -5.40
CA THR A 108 -10.09 4.14 -5.11
C THR A 108 -11.43 4.69 -4.66
N ARG A 109 -11.43 5.76 -3.88
CA ARG A 109 -12.67 6.42 -3.45
C ARG A 109 -13.37 7.09 -4.63
N GLY A 110 -12.61 7.76 -5.50
CA GLY A 110 -13.16 8.44 -6.69
C GLY A 110 -13.68 7.49 -7.76
N ASN A 111 -13.35 6.21 -7.69
CA ASN A 111 -13.75 5.18 -8.65
C ASN A 111 -14.74 4.15 -8.06
N GLY A 112 -15.49 4.53 -7.03
CA GLY A 112 -16.55 3.69 -6.47
C GLY A 112 -16.15 2.88 -5.26
N HIS A 113 -15.32 3.42 -4.38
CA HIS A 113 -14.91 2.76 -3.13
C HIS A 113 -14.35 1.34 -3.38
N LEU A 114 -13.34 1.26 -4.24
CA LEU A 114 -12.78 -0.02 -4.72
C LEU A 114 -12.18 -0.90 -3.62
N LEU A 115 -11.87 -0.33 -2.46
CA LEU A 115 -11.31 -1.09 -1.33
C LEU A 115 -12.36 -1.47 -0.28
N ALA A 116 -13.64 -1.23 -0.57
CA ALA A 116 -14.72 -1.61 0.36
C ALA A 116 -14.70 -3.13 0.62
N ARG A 117 -14.95 -3.51 1.87
CA ARG A 117 -15.00 -4.91 2.33
C ARG A 117 -13.68 -5.67 2.27
N LYS A 118 -12.57 -4.98 2.05
CA LYS A 118 -11.24 -5.59 2.20
C LYS A 118 -10.77 -5.43 3.64
N VAL A 119 -10.05 -6.44 4.12
CA VAL A 119 -9.42 -6.38 5.44
C VAL A 119 -8.17 -5.50 5.34
N GLY A 120 -8.00 -4.61 6.29
CA GLY A 120 -6.82 -3.75 6.35
C GLY A 120 -6.13 -3.83 7.71
N ALA A 121 -4.81 -3.80 7.71
CA ALA A 121 -4.00 -3.76 8.92
C ALA A 121 -2.75 -2.91 8.72
N GLY A 122 -2.31 -2.28 9.80
CA GLY A 122 -1.03 -1.59 9.84
C GLY A 122 -0.03 -2.37 10.66
N VAL A 123 1.22 -2.41 10.23
CA VAL A 123 2.34 -2.90 11.03
C VAL A 123 3.37 -1.79 11.15
N ILE A 124 3.67 -1.41 12.37
CA ILE A 124 4.47 -0.22 12.66
C ILE A 124 5.69 -0.62 13.47
N ALA A 125 6.87 -0.33 12.94
CA ALA A 125 8.13 -0.50 13.65
C ALA A 125 8.53 0.82 14.29
N VAL A 126 8.54 0.88 15.62
CA VAL A 126 8.84 2.09 16.37
C VAL A 126 9.84 1.78 17.48
N ARG A 127 10.70 2.74 17.82
CA ARG A 127 11.61 2.67 18.96
C ARG A 127 10.93 3.01 20.26
#